data_af55c94b0350a7b6698fde082a0cba92
#
_entry.id   af55c94b0350a7b6698fde082a0cba92
#
_cell.length_a   1.000
_cell.length_b   1.000
_cell.length_c   1.000
_cell.angle_alpha   90.00
_cell.angle_beta   90.00
_cell.angle_gamma   90.00
#
_symmetry.space_group_name_H-M   'P 1'
#
loop_
_entity.id
_entity.type
_entity.pdbx_description
1 polymer ?
#
loop_
_entity_poly.entity_id
_entity_poly.type
_entity_poly.pdbx_seq_one_letter_code
_entity_poly.pdbx_strand_id
1 'polypeptide(L)'
;MTRILHRHAALMKARSIGFSEINAALSARLYTINRGSRVMITCFKDDYIKTTFSKFDAALTFLNNNTQGGMFKPRLIDKETHKKSGFQRKVNGQFEDQGFKSEVLAVNGSKPSNIRGDRVDLLIFDEAGSWPGLTTAIIQGQELCEVQGVPRGIMLYGGTGGDMGAPLEGLKKIYYNPKAFKVLPYRHNFTQTGEYELTGFFIPYFVQALDPQYMDHRGVCDVEKYKEALQEERDNLLAVPEEYYKKCAERCWFAEEAFNLEGVNKFNKVLISEQLAEIRLHKRGPKPESGYIDYTYKNNKHSANNINGFKWTPNTGGKVKILEHPVWSELYAD
;
A
#
# COMPACT_ATOMS: atom_id res chain seq x y z
N MET A 1 1.41 -17.00 8.71
CA MET A 1 2.68 -17.00 7.94
C MET A 1 3.57 -15.82 8.29
N THR A 2 3.13 -14.56 8.20
CA THR A 2 3.92 -13.36 8.55
C THR A 2 4.60 -13.45 9.92
N ARG A 3 3.86 -13.84 10.98
CA ARG A 3 4.38 -13.94 12.35
C ARG A 3 5.41 -15.06 12.52
N ILE A 4 5.22 -16.19 11.85
CA ILE A 4 6.17 -17.34 11.91
C ILE A 4 7.47 -16.99 11.19
N LEU A 5 7.38 -16.28 10.07
CA LEU A 5 8.52 -15.89 9.25
C LEU A 5 9.15 -14.58 9.68
N HIS A 6 8.59 -13.91 10.72
CA HIS A 6 9.00 -12.56 11.14
C HIS A 6 9.07 -11.56 9.99
N ARG A 7 8.07 -11.61 9.11
CA ARG A 7 7.92 -10.71 7.97
C ARG A 7 6.70 -9.82 8.15
N HIS A 8 6.80 -8.59 7.70
CA HIS A 8 5.69 -7.65 7.66
C HIS A 8 4.75 -7.97 6.50
N ALA A 9 3.57 -7.35 6.45
CA ALA A 9 2.66 -7.48 5.33
C ALA A 9 2.30 -6.09 4.77
N ALA A 10 2.45 -5.93 3.46
CA ALA A 10 1.98 -4.78 2.73
C ALA A 10 0.80 -5.19 1.85
N LEU A 11 -0.32 -4.50 2.01
CA LEU A 11 -1.54 -4.73 1.25
C LEU A 11 -1.87 -3.51 0.40
N MET A 12 -1.95 -3.73 -0.89
CA MET A 12 -2.64 -2.84 -1.80
C MET A 12 -4.02 -3.41 -2.06
N LYS A 13 -5.04 -2.64 -1.83
CA LYS A 13 -6.41 -3.13 -1.89
C LYS A 13 -7.33 -2.16 -2.64
N ALA A 14 -8.36 -2.68 -3.25
CA ALA A 14 -9.48 -1.89 -3.69
C ALA A 14 -10.26 -1.31 -2.49
N ARG A 15 -11.02 -0.27 -2.73
CA ARG A 15 -11.87 0.37 -1.71
C ARG A 15 -12.93 -0.61 -1.19
N SER A 16 -13.32 -0.48 0.07
CA SER A 16 -14.40 -1.24 0.71
C SER A 16 -14.18 -2.75 0.86
N ILE A 17 -12.94 -3.24 0.80
CA ILE A 17 -12.61 -4.68 0.99
C ILE A 17 -12.62 -5.12 2.46
N GLY A 18 -12.96 -4.24 3.40
CA GLY A 18 -13.05 -4.60 4.82
C GLY A 18 -11.71 -4.69 5.55
N PHE A 19 -10.64 -4.07 5.05
CA PHE A 19 -9.31 -4.14 5.68
C PHE A 19 -9.32 -3.62 7.12
N SER A 20 -10.01 -2.51 7.41
CA SER A 20 -10.13 -1.99 8.77
C SER A 20 -10.90 -2.93 9.70
N GLU A 21 -11.86 -3.72 9.18
CA GLU A 21 -12.56 -4.77 9.93
C GLU A 21 -11.59 -5.92 10.29
N ILE A 22 -10.75 -6.34 9.33
CA ILE A 22 -9.73 -7.37 9.56
C ILE A 22 -8.73 -6.89 10.62
N ASN A 23 -8.29 -5.63 10.55
CA ASN A 23 -7.39 -5.02 11.54
C ASN A 23 -8.02 -4.99 12.92
N ALA A 24 -9.29 -4.62 13.00
CA ALA A 24 -10.06 -4.62 14.26
C ALA A 24 -10.17 -6.03 14.84
N ALA A 25 -10.52 -7.02 14.03
CA ALA A 25 -10.63 -8.42 14.45
C ALA A 25 -9.28 -9.00 14.92
N LEU A 26 -8.19 -8.71 14.22
CA LEU A 26 -6.84 -9.12 14.64
C LEU A 26 -6.44 -8.46 15.96
N SER A 27 -6.75 -7.17 16.13
CA SER A 27 -6.50 -6.44 17.37
C SER A 27 -7.31 -7.02 18.54
N ALA A 28 -8.60 -7.30 18.33
CA ALA A 28 -9.46 -7.93 19.32
C ALA A 28 -8.98 -9.33 19.69
N ARG A 29 -8.56 -10.13 18.71
CA ARG A 29 -7.99 -11.45 18.94
C ARG A 29 -6.73 -11.38 19.81
N LEU A 30 -5.78 -10.52 19.49
CA LEU A 30 -4.57 -10.37 20.31
C LEU A 30 -4.89 -9.87 21.71
N TYR A 31 -5.77 -8.90 21.83
CA TYR A 31 -6.21 -8.35 23.12
C TYR A 31 -6.86 -9.40 24.02
N THR A 32 -7.68 -10.30 23.46
CA THR A 32 -8.46 -11.28 24.22
C THR A 32 -7.72 -12.58 24.51
N ILE A 33 -6.84 -13.01 23.61
CA ILE A 33 -6.20 -14.35 23.70
C ILE A 33 -4.78 -14.26 24.23
N ASN A 34 -4.02 -13.23 23.88
CA ASN A 34 -2.60 -13.14 24.20
C ASN A 34 -2.37 -12.26 25.42
N ARG A 35 -1.95 -12.88 26.54
CA ARG A 35 -1.60 -12.14 27.76
C ARG A 35 -0.42 -11.20 27.51
N GLY A 36 -0.55 -9.93 27.92
CA GLY A 36 0.47 -8.92 27.80
C GLY A 36 0.77 -8.49 26.36
N SER A 37 -0.09 -8.85 25.40
CA SER A 37 0.07 -8.38 24.03
C SER A 37 -0.16 -6.88 23.95
N ARG A 38 0.56 -6.25 23.02
CA ARG A 38 0.40 -4.84 22.74
C ARG A 38 0.19 -4.62 21.24
N VAL A 39 -0.90 -3.97 20.90
CA VAL A 39 -1.26 -3.59 19.53
C VAL A 39 -1.27 -2.08 19.44
N MET A 40 -0.65 -1.54 18.39
CA MET A 40 -0.75 -0.13 18.05
C MET A 40 -1.40 0.01 16.68
N ILE A 41 -2.49 0.78 16.62
CA ILE A 41 -3.17 1.16 15.39
C ILE A 41 -2.75 2.57 15.05
N THR A 42 -2.25 2.80 13.86
CA THR A 42 -1.85 4.12 13.42
C THR A 42 -2.51 4.49 12.09
N CYS A 43 -2.93 5.76 11.99
CA CYS A 43 -3.43 6.36 10.77
C CYS A 43 -2.83 7.75 10.64
N PHE A 44 -2.88 8.32 9.43
CA PHE A 44 -2.40 9.68 9.21
C PHE A 44 -3.40 10.74 9.69
N LYS A 45 -4.72 10.45 9.65
CA LYS A 45 -5.79 11.36 10.07
C LYS A 45 -6.54 10.82 11.29
N ASP A 46 -6.91 11.72 12.22
CA ASP A 46 -7.63 11.35 13.46
C ASP A 46 -8.99 10.68 13.20
N ASP A 47 -9.71 11.11 12.17
CA ASP A 47 -11.02 10.51 11.84
C ASP A 47 -10.91 9.03 11.48
N TYR A 48 -9.84 8.64 10.78
CA TYR A 48 -9.59 7.24 10.45
C TYR A 48 -9.24 6.42 11.70
N ILE A 49 -8.50 7.02 12.65
CA ILE A 49 -8.16 6.38 13.92
C ILE A 49 -9.43 6.01 14.68
N LYS A 50 -10.33 6.97 14.86
CA LYS A 50 -11.60 6.75 15.58
C LYS A 50 -12.44 5.68 14.90
N THR A 51 -12.54 5.73 13.59
CA THR A 51 -13.29 4.75 12.79
C THR A 51 -12.74 3.34 12.96
N THR A 52 -11.43 3.14 12.85
CA THR A 52 -10.82 1.81 13.00
C THR A 52 -10.88 1.32 14.45
N PHE A 53 -10.70 2.21 15.41
CA PHE A 53 -10.78 1.84 16.81
C PHE A 53 -12.21 1.51 17.27
N SER A 54 -13.23 2.20 16.74
CA SER A 54 -14.64 1.87 17.02
C SER A 54 -15.02 0.48 16.52
N LYS A 55 -14.46 0.02 15.41
CA LYS A 55 -14.62 -1.36 14.90
C LYS A 55 -13.98 -2.38 15.84
N PHE A 56 -12.82 -2.06 16.41
CA PHE A 56 -12.21 -2.89 17.44
C PHE A 56 -13.09 -3.01 18.68
N ASP A 57 -13.70 -1.91 19.16
CA ASP A 57 -14.64 -1.92 20.28
C ASP A 57 -15.90 -2.73 19.96
N ALA A 58 -16.42 -2.60 18.74
CA ALA A 58 -17.54 -3.41 18.26
C ALA A 58 -17.20 -4.91 18.23
N ALA A 59 -16.00 -5.28 17.81
CA ALA A 59 -15.53 -6.66 17.84
C ALA A 59 -15.43 -7.21 19.28
N LEU A 60 -14.96 -6.42 20.24
CA LEU A 60 -14.96 -6.82 21.66
C LEU A 60 -16.38 -6.99 22.20
N THR A 61 -17.29 -6.09 21.85
CA THR A 61 -18.70 -6.17 22.23
C THR A 61 -19.36 -7.42 21.65
N PHE A 62 -19.11 -7.71 20.37
CA PHE A 62 -19.58 -8.93 19.74
C PHE A 62 -19.08 -10.19 20.45
N LEU A 63 -17.79 -10.27 20.75
CA LEU A 63 -17.20 -11.39 21.50
C LEU A 63 -17.83 -11.54 22.88
N ASN A 64 -18.03 -10.44 23.59
CA ASN A 64 -18.67 -10.47 24.92
C ASN A 64 -20.11 -11.00 24.87
N ASN A 65 -20.89 -10.58 23.88
CA ASN A 65 -22.31 -10.92 23.78
C ASN A 65 -22.56 -12.34 23.23
N ASN A 66 -21.60 -12.90 22.50
CA ASN A 66 -21.76 -14.19 21.81
C ASN A 66 -20.91 -15.33 22.39
N THR A 67 -20.21 -15.12 23.51
CA THR A 67 -19.45 -16.17 24.19
C THR A 67 -20.03 -16.48 25.58
N GLN A 68 -20.10 -17.75 25.91
CA GLN A 68 -20.49 -18.17 27.29
C GLN A 68 -19.43 -17.72 28.29
N GLY A 69 -19.85 -16.96 29.30
CA GLY A 69 -18.95 -16.42 30.32
C GLY A 69 -18.22 -15.13 29.93
N GLY A 70 -18.51 -14.61 28.75
CA GLY A 70 -17.99 -13.33 28.26
C GLY A 70 -16.46 -13.29 28.07
N MET A 71 -16.01 -12.88 26.88
CA MET A 71 -14.59 -12.56 26.63
C MET A 71 -14.25 -11.13 27.08
N PHE A 72 -15.18 -10.44 27.73
CA PHE A 72 -14.96 -9.10 28.25
C PHE A 72 -13.99 -9.17 29.42
N LYS A 73 -12.93 -8.44 29.35
CA LYS A 73 -11.92 -8.35 30.40
C LYS A 73 -12.03 -7.03 31.12
N PRO A 74 -11.92 -7.04 32.46
CA PRO A 74 -11.80 -5.79 33.20
C PRO A 74 -10.73 -4.90 32.58
N ARG A 75 -10.96 -3.59 32.57
CA ARG A 75 -10.09 -2.63 31.91
C ARG A 75 -9.43 -1.71 32.91
N LEU A 76 -8.10 -1.71 32.94
CA LEU A 76 -7.28 -0.72 33.62
C LEU A 76 -7.38 0.64 32.96
N ILE A 77 -7.42 0.64 31.61
CA ILE A 77 -7.60 1.83 30.79
C ILE A 77 -8.77 1.55 29.85
N ASP A 78 -9.73 2.47 29.84
CA ASP A 78 -10.91 2.43 28.98
C ASP A 78 -11.18 3.82 28.40
N LYS A 79 -10.40 4.19 27.39
CA LYS A 79 -10.53 5.46 26.65
C LYS A 79 -10.96 5.19 25.23
N GLU A 80 -11.43 6.20 24.53
CA GLU A 80 -11.89 6.15 23.14
C GLU A 80 -10.84 5.55 22.18
N THR A 81 -9.55 5.81 22.42
CA THR A 81 -8.43 5.36 21.59
C THR A 81 -7.41 4.51 22.32
N HIS A 82 -7.73 4.04 23.54
CA HIS A 82 -6.80 3.26 24.35
C HIS A 82 -7.53 2.33 25.30
N LYS A 83 -7.34 1.03 25.13
CA LYS A 83 -7.87 0.00 26.02
C LYS A 83 -6.72 -0.85 26.57
N LYS A 84 -6.71 -1.05 27.90
CA LYS A 84 -5.78 -1.96 28.56
C LYS A 84 -6.54 -2.87 29.51
N SER A 85 -6.39 -4.17 29.34
CA SER A 85 -7.06 -5.17 30.19
C SER A 85 -6.33 -5.37 31.51
N GLY A 86 -7.08 -5.59 32.56
CA GLY A 86 -6.54 -5.86 33.89
C GLY A 86 -7.36 -5.19 34.99
N PHE A 87 -6.87 -5.30 36.19
CA PHE A 87 -7.45 -4.69 37.38
C PHE A 87 -6.35 -4.34 38.38
N GLN A 88 -6.66 -3.43 39.29
CA GLN A 88 -5.75 -3.06 40.37
C GLN A 88 -6.06 -3.90 41.63
N ARG A 89 -5.03 -4.42 42.26
CA ARG A 89 -5.10 -5.10 43.54
C ARG A 89 -4.13 -4.45 44.50
N LYS A 90 -4.58 -4.27 45.76
CA LYS A 90 -3.71 -3.78 46.82
C LYS A 90 -2.87 -4.93 47.36
N VAL A 91 -1.54 -4.83 47.23
CA VAL A 91 -0.56 -5.80 47.71
C VAL A 91 0.42 -5.03 48.61
N ASN A 92 0.56 -5.44 49.85
CA ASN A 92 1.47 -4.79 50.83
C ASN A 92 1.25 -3.27 50.97
N GLY A 93 -0.02 -2.82 50.88
CA GLY A 93 -0.35 -1.40 50.99
C GLY A 93 -0.26 -0.60 49.67
N GLN A 94 0.35 -1.12 48.62
CA GLN A 94 0.48 -0.49 47.33
C GLN A 94 -0.48 -1.10 46.30
N PHE A 95 -0.93 -0.29 45.31
CA PHE A 95 -1.75 -0.79 44.20
C PHE A 95 -0.84 -1.34 43.09
N GLU A 96 -1.09 -2.59 42.75
CA GLU A 96 -0.40 -3.26 41.62
C GLU A 96 -1.39 -3.58 40.51
N ASP A 97 -0.97 -3.32 39.25
CA ASP A 97 -1.72 -3.73 38.09
C ASP A 97 -1.61 -5.24 37.90
N GLN A 98 -2.72 -5.93 37.90
CA GLN A 98 -2.83 -7.37 37.74
C GLN A 98 -3.78 -7.74 36.60
N GLY A 99 -3.85 -9.03 36.29
CA GLY A 99 -4.72 -9.58 35.25
C GLY A 99 -4.00 -9.78 33.92
N PHE A 100 -4.70 -9.63 32.84
CA PHE A 100 -4.24 -10.05 31.51
C PHE A 100 -3.23 -9.07 30.89
N LYS A 101 -3.36 -7.78 31.16
CA LYS A 101 -2.45 -6.69 30.79
C LYS A 101 -2.25 -6.52 29.27
N SER A 102 -3.12 -7.09 28.43
CA SER A 102 -3.10 -6.80 27.00
C SER A 102 -3.60 -5.38 26.71
N GLU A 103 -3.08 -4.77 25.67
CA GLU A 103 -3.28 -3.35 25.38
C GLU A 103 -3.49 -3.12 23.88
N VAL A 104 -4.45 -2.27 23.56
CA VAL A 104 -4.62 -1.73 22.20
C VAL A 104 -4.70 -0.22 22.33
N LEU A 105 -3.84 0.46 21.60
CA LEU A 105 -3.84 1.92 21.54
C LEU A 105 -3.83 2.39 20.09
N ALA A 106 -4.46 3.53 19.84
CA ALA A 106 -4.44 4.18 18.54
C ALA A 106 -3.68 5.50 18.63
N VAL A 107 -2.81 5.74 17.68
CA VAL A 107 -1.89 6.88 17.66
C VAL A 107 -1.94 7.57 16.30
N ASN A 108 -2.11 8.90 16.32
CA ASN A 108 -1.97 9.69 15.11
C ASN A 108 -0.50 9.71 14.66
N GLY A 109 -0.26 9.15 13.48
CA GLY A 109 1.08 9.05 12.91
C GLY A 109 1.47 10.19 11.98
N SER A 110 0.74 11.31 11.97
CA SER A 110 1.05 12.49 11.14
C SER A 110 2.48 13.00 11.36
N LYS A 111 2.99 12.80 12.58
CA LYS A 111 4.40 12.98 12.90
C LYS A 111 5.02 11.61 13.18
N PRO A 112 6.04 11.19 12.45
CA PRO A 112 6.71 9.90 12.70
C PRO A 112 7.17 9.72 14.15
N SER A 113 7.53 10.81 14.82
CA SER A 113 7.92 10.79 16.25
C SER A 113 6.81 10.31 17.19
N ASN A 114 5.55 10.33 16.77
CA ASN A 114 4.43 9.82 17.57
C ASN A 114 4.42 8.27 17.60
N ILE A 115 5.06 7.64 16.61
CA ILE A 115 5.21 6.18 16.52
C ILE A 115 6.45 5.80 17.32
N ARG A 116 6.38 5.98 18.63
CA ARG A 116 7.46 5.67 19.60
C ARG A 116 6.85 5.09 20.87
N GLY A 117 7.67 4.51 21.68
CA GLY A 117 7.29 4.00 23.00
C GLY A 117 7.68 2.55 23.19
N ASP A 118 6.82 1.82 23.91
CA ASP A 118 7.09 0.41 24.21
C ASP A 118 6.92 -0.49 22.99
N ARG A 119 7.56 -1.65 23.07
CA ARG A 119 7.49 -2.68 22.03
C ARG A 119 6.06 -3.14 21.78
N VAL A 120 5.77 -3.45 20.53
CA VAL A 120 4.45 -3.93 20.10
C VAL A 120 4.54 -5.30 19.44
N ASP A 121 3.49 -6.09 19.59
CA ASP A 121 3.34 -7.38 18.90
C ASP A 121 2.72 -7.21 17.51
N LEU A 122 1.93 -6.14 17.35
CA LEU A 122 1.30 -5.77 16.07
C LEU A 122 1.24 -4.26 15.94
N LEU A 123 1.80 -3.73 14.86
CA LEU A 123 1.70 -2.34 14.45
C LEU A 123 0.93 -2.26 13.14
N ILE A 124 -0.18 -1.54 13.14
CA ILE A 124 -1.07 -1.39 12.00
C ILE A 124 -0.94 0.02 11.44
N PHE A 125 -0.66 0.14 10.16
CA PHE A 125 -0.76 1.37 9.38
C PHE A 125 -2.01 1.27 8.51
N ASP A 126 -3.12 1.83 8.99
CA ASP A 126 -4.36 1.87 8.22
C ASP A 126 -4.38 3.08 7.31
N GLU A 127 -5.00 2.94 6.14
CA GLU A 127 -5.00 3.92 5.05
C GLU A 127 -3.59 4.41 4.66
N ALA A 128 -2.66 3.45 4.56
CA ALA A 128 -1.24 3.71 4.26
C ALA A 128 -1.02 4.40 2.90
N GLY A 129 -1.96 4.29 1.97
CA GLY A 129 -1.90 4.99 0.67
C GLY A 129 -2.05 6.51 0.76
N SER A 130 -2.61 7.03 1.87
CA SER A 130 -2.79 8.46 2.09
C SER A 130 -1.73 9.09 3.01
N TRP A 131 -0.63 8.37 3.29
CA TRP A 131 0.33 8.75 4.33
C TRP A 131 1.60 9.41 3.77
N PRO A 132 1.77 10.73 3.84
CA PRO A 132 3.02 11.40 3.47
C PRO A 132 4.18 10.92 4.35
N GLY A 133 5.31 10.53 3.73
CA GLY A 133 6.47 10.05 4.47
C GLY A 133 6.30 8.66 5.12
N LEU A 134 5.40 7.84 4.60
CA LEU A 134 5.15 6.47 5.09
C LEU A 134 6.43 5.66 5.29
N THR A 135 7.38 5.73 4.37
CA THR A 135 8.65 4.99 4.47
C THR A 135 9.44 5.35 5.74
N THR A 136 9.45 6.63 6.12
CA THR A 136 10.10 7.08 7.37
C THR A 136 9.35 6.55 8.60
N ALA A 137 8.02 6.62 8.59
CA ALA A 137 7.20 6.09 9.68
C ALA A 137 7.37 4.57 9.87
N ILE A 138 7.54 3.83 8.78
CA ILE A 138 7.79 2.39 8.80
C ILE A 138 9.16 2.06 9.38
N ILE A 139 10.21 2.79 9.01
CA ILE A 139 11.55 2.58 9.58
C ILE A 139 11.52 2.78 11.10
N GLN A 140 10.84 3.82 11.59
CA GLN A 140 10.65 4.02 13.03
C GLN A 140 9.79 2.93 13.67
N GLY A 141 8.74 2.49 12.99
CA GLY A 141 7.88 1.39 13.45
C GLY A 141 8.63 0.06 13.57
N GLN A 142 9.66 -0.18 12.75
CA GLN A 142 10.49 -1.39 12.85
C GLN A 142 11.16 -1.50 14.22
N GLU A 143 11.62 -0.39 14.78
CA GLU A 143 12.24 -0.37 16.11
C GLU A 143 11.27 -0.83 17.20
N LEU A 144 9.95 -0.57 17.06
CA LEU A 144 8.94 -1.04 18.00
C LEU A 144 8.68 -2.54 17.90
N CYS A 145 8.91 -3.10 16.73
CA CYS A 145 8.68 -4.53 16.44
C CYS A 145 9.92 -5.40 16.69
N GLU A 146 11.05 -4.81 17.10
CA GLU A 146 12.31 -5.54 17.32
C GLU A 146 12.85 -5.26 18.74
N VAL A 147 13.53 -6.24 19.31
CA VAL A 147 14.27 -6.11 20.58
C VAL A 147 15.71 -6.53 20.34
N GLN A 148 16.65 -5.60 20.39
CA GLN A 148 18.07 -5.88 20.11
C GLN A 148 18.30 -6.61 18.77
N GLY A 149 17.55 -6.22 17.73
CA GLY A 149 17.61 -6.84 16.42
C GLY A 149 16.82 -8.16 16.28
N VAL A 150 16.22 -8.65 17.38
CA VAL A 150 15.37 -9.84 17.34
C VAL A 150 13.94 -9.43 17.04
N PRO A 151 13.32 -9.94 15.97
CA PRO A 151 11.93 -9.65 15.65
C PRO A 151 10.98 -10.15 16.73
N ARG A 152 10.12 -9.28 17.25
CA ARG A 152 9.07 -9.58 18.22
C ARG A 152 7.69 -9.40 17.61
N GLY A 153 7.46 -8.27 17.00
CA GLY A 153 6.20 -7.87 16.41
C GLY A 153 6.22 -7.87 14.89
N ILE A 154 5.05 -7.67 14.32
CA ILE A 154 4.88 -7.51 12.88
C ILE A 154 4.18 -6.19 12.57
N MET A 155 4.42 -5.67 11.37
CA MET A 155 3.70 -4.51 10.84
C MET A 155 2.76 -4.95 9.71
N LEU A 156 1.57 -4.36 9.70
CA LEU A 156 0.61 -4.48 8.61
C LEU A 156 0.41 -3.09 8.00
N TYR A 157 0.69 -2.96 6.72
CA TYR A 157 0.43 -1.74 5.97
C TYR A 157 -0.68 -2.00 4.99
N GLY A 158 -1.75 -1.24 5.04
CA GLY A 158 -2.83 -1.40 4.09
C GLY A 158 -3.36 -0.07 3.62
N GLY A 159 -3.58 0.06 2.33
CA GLY A 159 -4.10 1.27 1.73
C GLY A 159 -4.82 1.02 0.43
N THR A 160 -5.64 1.99 0.06
CA THR A 160 -6.29 2.09 -1.24
C THR A 160 -5.49 3.00 -2.16
N GLY A 161 -5.63 2.80 -3.47
CA GLY A 161 -5.31 3.81 -4.47
C GLY A 161 -6.34 4.95 -4.45
N GLY A 162 -6.10 5.97 -5.25
CA GLY A 162 -7.09 7.01 -5.48
C GLY A 162 -6.84 8.36 -4.80
N ASP A 163 -6.07 8.45 -3.72
CA ASP A 163 -5.58 9.74 -3.23
C ASP A 163 -4.40 10.17 -4.09
N MET A 164 -4.60 11.22 -4.88
CA MET A 164 -3.60 11.72 -5.81
C MET A 164 -2.40 12.32 -5.07
N GLY A 165 -1.18 11.94 -5.47
CA GLY A 165 0.05 12.64 -5.11
C GLY A 165 1.08 11.86 -4.31
N ALA A 166 2.05 12.57 -3.74
CA ALA A 166 3.21 12.05 -3.01
C ALA A 166 2.92 10.99 -1.90
N PRO A 167 1.78 11.00 -1.21
CA PRO A 167 1.50 9.98 -0.19
C PRO A 167 1.50 8.56 -0.72
N LEU A 168 0.95 8.32 -1.89
CA LEU A 168 0.82 6.98 -2.48
C LEU A 168 2.18 6.37 -2.88
N GLU A 169 3.17 7.21 -3.20
CA GLU A 169 4.53 6.78 -3.56
C GLU A 169 5.20 5.95 -2.46
N GLY A 170 4.93 6.25 -1.19
CA GLY A 170 5.44 5.46 -0.06
C GLY A 170 4.94 4.02 -0.10
N LEU A 171 3.64 3.83 -0.26
CA LEU A 171 3.04 2.49 -0.34
C LEU A 171 3.48 1.76 -1.61
N LYS A 172 3.57 2.45 -2.74
CA LYS A 172 4.07 1.90 -4.02
C LYS A 172 5.49 1.34 -3.89
N LYS A 173 6.41 2.11 -3.26
CA LYS A 173 7.78 1.65 -3.01
C LYS A 173 7.83 0.36 -2.18
N ILE A 174 7.02 0.28 -1.13
CA ILE A 174 6.98 -0.88 -0.24
C ILE A 174 6.39 -2.08 -0.96
N TYR A 175 5.31 -1.87 -1.69
CA TYR A 175 4.59 -2.90 -2.43
C TYR A 175 5.49 -3.59 -3.47
N TYR A 176 6.19 -2.81 -4.30
CA TYR A 176 7.07 -3.35 -5.35
C TYR A 176 8.47 -3.77 -4.86
N ASN A 177 8.86 -3.39 -3.63
CA ASN A 177 10.16 -3.76 -3.06
C ASN A 177 10.01 -4.48 -1.70
N PRO A 178 9.26 -5.58 -1.62
CA PRO A 178 8.95 -6.22 -0.35
C PRO A 178 10.18 -6.64 0.43
N LYS A 179 11.25 -7.06 -0.23
CA LYS A 179 12.50 -7.48 0.43
C LYS A 179 13.18 -6.34 1.19
N ALA A 180 13.18 -5.13 0.61
CA ALA A 180 13.82 -3.96 1.23
C ALA A 180 13.14 -3.54 2.55
N PHE A 181 11.84 -3.81 2.68
CA PHE A 181 11.04 -3.46 3.85
C PHE A 181 10.69 -4.66 4.75
N LYS A 182 11.39 -5.77 4.62
CA LYS A 182 11.12 -7.03 5.35
C LYS A 182 9.66 -7.52 5.21
N VAL A 183 9.00 -7.16 4.12
CA VAL A 183 7.63 -7.58 3.79
C VAL A 183 7.66 -8.99 3.24
N LEU A 184 6.63 -9.78 3.57
CA LEU A 184 6.41 -11.09 2.98
C LEU A 184 6.04 -10.92 1.50
N PRO A 185 6.86 -11.38 0.56
CA PRO A 185 6.50 -11.31 -0.84
C PRO A 185 5.36 -12.28 -1.14
N TYR A 186 4.43 -11.83 -1.95
CA TYR A 186 3.30 -12.61 -2.42
C TYR A 186 3.35 -12.74 -3.94
N ARG A 187 3.16 -13.96 -4.44
CA ARG A 187 3.11 -14.24 -5.87
C ARG A 187 1.66 -14.20 -6.33
N HIS A 188 1.35 -13.30 -7.23
CA HIS A 188 0.03 -13.16 -7.83
C HIS A 188 0.13 -12.78 -9.30
N ASN A 189 -0.97 -12.90 -10.02
CA ASN A 189 -1.12 -12.52 -11.42
C ASN A 189 -2.20 -11.45 -11.65
N PHE A 190 -2.55 -10.72 -10.60
CA PHE A 190 -3.41 -9.53 -10.71
C PHE A 190 -2.60 -8.33 -11.18
N THR A 191 -2.01 -8.49 -12.37
CA THR A 191 -1.23 -7.51 -13.09
C THR A 191 -1.92 -7.24 -14.42
N GLN A 192 -1.67 -6.09 -15.01
CA GLN A 192 -2.26 -5.71 -16.29
C GLN A 192 -1.90 -6.70 -17.42
N THR A 193 -0.75 -7.36 -17.33
CA THR A 193 -0.30 -8.39 -18.28
C THR A 193 -0.79 -9.79 -17.96
N GLY A 194 -1.36 -10.02 -16.77
CA GLY A 194 -1.72 -11.36 -16.27
C GLY A 194 -0.53 -12.22 -15.86
N GLU A 195 0.70 -11.70 -15.92
CA GLU A 195 1.88 -12.41 -15.47
C GLU A 195 2.08 -12.39 -13.97
N TYR A 196 2.78 -13.42 -13.48
CA TYR A 196 3.07 -13.54 -12.06
C TYR A 196 4.18 -12.58 -11.61
N GLU A 197 3.86 -11.75 -10.64
CA GLU A 197 4.82 -10.89 -9.94
C GLU A 197 4.99 -11.30 -8.46
N LEU A 198 6.14 -10.93 -7.88
CA LEU A 198 6.44 -11.06 -6.46
C LEU A 198 6.48 -9.66 -5.83
N THR A 199 5.36 -9.26 -5.24
CA THR A 199 5.15 -7.93 -4.66
C THR A 199 4.58 -8.03 -3.25
N GLY A 200 4.03 -6.95 -2.71
CA GLY A 200 3.10 -6.99 -1.59
C GLY A 200 1.82 -7.73 -1.98
N PHE A 201 0.93 -7.93 -1.01
CA PHE A 201 -0.34 -8.58 -1.26
C PHE A 201 -1.32 -7.61 -1.94
N PHE A 202 -1.96 -8.06 -3.02
CA PHE A 202 -2.97 -7.28 -3.73
C PHE A 202 -4.35 -7.93 -3.64
N ILE A 203 -5.38 -7.10 -3.40
CA ILE A 203 -6.77 -7.56 -3.36
C ILE A 203 -7.58 -6.74 -4.39
N PRO A 204 -7.92 -7.32 -5.54
CA PRO A 204 -8.73 -6.65 -6.55
C PRO A 204 -10.19 -6.49 -6.11
N TYR A 205 -10.87 -5.50 -6.69
CA TYR A 205 -12.26 -5.18 -6.32
C TYR A 205 -13.26 -6.30 -6.63
N PHE A 206 -13.05 -7.01 -7.72
CA PHE A 206 -13.99 -8.02 -8.22
C PHE A 206 -14.02 -9.34 -7.44
N VAL A 207 -13.10 -9.55 -6.49
CA VAL A 207 -13.09 -10.81 -5.69
C VAL A 207 -14.20 -10.86 -4.64
N GLN A 208 -14.85 -9.72 -4.36
CA GLN A 208 -15.88 -9.61 -3.33
C GLN A 208 -17.05 -8.77 -3.83
N ALA A 209 -18.13 -9.41 -4.21
CA ALA A 209 -19.42 -8.75 -4.36
C ALA A 209 -20.13 -8.69 -3.01
N LEU A 210 -20.83 -7.57 -2.74
CA LEU A 210 -21.73 -7.45 -1.58
C LEU A 210 -23.19 -7.68 -1.97
N ASP A 211 -23.51 -7.58 -3.25
CA ASP A 211 -24.84 -7.78 -3.78
C ASP A 211 -25.11 -9.28 -3.95
N PRO A 212 -26.19 -9.82 -3.32
CA PRO A 212 -26.54 -11.23 -3.41
C PRO A 212 -26.72 -11.77 -4.83
N GLN A 213 -27.05 -10.93 -5.81
CA GLN A 213 -27.19 -11.35 -7.21
C GLN A 213 -25.89 -11.88 -7.84
N TYR A 214 -24.73 -11.51 -7.26
CA TYR A 214 -23.40 -11.97 -7.67
C TYR A 214 -22.81 -13.01 -6.72
N MET A 215 -23.62 -13.59 -5.84
CA MET A 215 -23.18 -14.60 -4.89
C MET A 215 -23.96 -15.90 -5.05
N ASP A 216 -23.31 -17.01 -4.75
CA ASP A 216 -24.00 -18.27 -4.56
C ASP A 216 -24.68 -18.33 -3.16
N HIS A 217 -25.38 -19.42 -2.89
CA HIS A 217 -26.07 -19.65 -1.61
C HIS A 217 -25.11 -19.74 -0.38
N ARG A 218 -23.81 -19.82 -0.59
CA ARG A 218 -22.75 -19.80 0.45
C ARG A 218 -22.10 -18.43 0.60
N GLY A 219 -22.53 -17.45 -0.18
CA GLY A 219 -21.92 -16.11 -0.20
C GLY A 219 -20.60 -16.05 -0.99
N VAL A 220 -20.31 -17.04 -1.83
CA VAL A 220 -19.14 -17.02 -2.71
C VAL A 220 -19.47 -16.20 -3.96
N CYS A 221 -18.61 -15.22 -4.25
CA CYS A 221 -18.79 -14.32 -5.39
C CYS A 221 -18.62 -15.07 -6.73
N ASP A 222 -19.59 -14.89 -7.62
CA ASP A 222 -19.45 -15.19 -9.04
C ASP A 222 -18.61 -14.09 -9.70
N VAL A 223 -17.30 -14.34 -9.73
CA VAL A 223 -16.31 -13.35 -10.17
C VAL A 223 -16.51 -12.91 -11.60
N GLU A 224 -16.85 -13.82 -12.50
CA GLU A 224 -16.99 -13.49 -13.93
C GLU A 224 -18.24 -12.64 -14.16
N LYS A 225 -19.38 -13.04 -13.63
CA LYS A 225 -20.62 -12.26 -13.70
C LYS A 225 -20.46 -10.86 -13.06
N TYR A 226 -19.72 -10.78 -11.96
CA TYR A 226 -19.49 -9.50 -11.30
C TYR A 226 -18.53 -8.60 -12.09
N LYS A 227 -17.51 -9.17 -12.72
CA LYS A 227 -16.62 -8.42 -13.62
C LYS A 227 -17.36 -7.84 -14.82
N GLU A 228 -18.28 -8.59 -15.43
CA GLU A 228 -19.10 -8.09 -16.55
C GLU A 228 -19.90 -6.83 -16.13
N ALA A 229 -20.56 -6.87 -14.98
CA ALA A 229 -21.29 -5.72 -14.46
C ALA A 229 -20.37 -4.53 -14.13
N LEU A 230 -19.19 -4.79 -13.57
CA LEU A 230 -18.21 -3.75 -13.27
C LEU A 230 -17.59 -3.14 -14.55
N GLN A 231 -17.48 -3.94 -15.63
CA GLN A 231 -17.02 -3.46 -16.93
C GLN A 231 -18.04 -2.50 -17.53
N GLU A 232 -19.32 -2.84 -17.49
CA GLU A 232 -20.39 -1.96 -17.92
C GLU A 232 -20.39 -0.62 -17.17
N GLU A 233 -20.18 -0.66 -15.83
CA GLU A 233 -20.00 0.57 -15.05
C GLU A 233 -18.80 1.41 -15.50
N ARG A 234 -17.68 0.78 -15.87
CA ARG A 234 -16.48 1.45 -16.38
C ARG A 234 -16.74 2.06 -17.76
N ASP A 235 -17.37 1.30 -18.65
CA ASP A 235 -17.66 1.74 -20.02
C ASP A 235 -18.56 2.97 -20.04
N ASN A 236 -19.54 3.04 -19.14
CA ASN A 236 -20.41 4.20 -18.96
C ASN A 236 -19.65 5.48 -18.54
N LEU A 237 -18.45 5.34 -17.95
CA LEU A 237 -17.62 6.47 -17.52
C LEU A 237 -16.57 6.90 -18.56
N LEU A 238 -16.42 6.19 -19.68
CA LEU A 238 -15.41 6.53 -20.70
C LEU A 238 -15.57 7.95 -21.27
N ALA A 239 -16.80 8.47 -21.27
CA ALA A 239 -17.09 9.84 -21.69
C ALA A 239 -16.57 10.90 -20.70
N VAL A 240 -16.21 10.52 -19.47
CA VAL A 240 -15.70 11.41 -18.41
C VAL A 240 -14.38 10.84 -17.87
N PRO A 241 -13.27 11.04 -18.57
CA PRO A 241 -12.01 10.36 -18.28
C PRO A 241 -11.51 10.51 -16.82
N GLU A 242 -11.68 11.66 -16.22
CA GLU A 242 -11.25 11.90 -14.83
C GLU A 242 -11.98 10.98 -13.84
N GLU A 243 -13.30 10.84 -13.99
CA GLU A 243 -14.11 9.95 -13.14
C GLU A 243 -13.83 8.46 -13.45
N TYR A 244 -13.60 8.14 -14.72
CA TYR A 244 -13.18 6.81 -15.13
C TYR A 244 -11.88 6.37 -14.41
N TYR A 245 -10.83 7.18 -14.51
CA TYR A 245 -9.55 6.86 -13.88
C TYR A 245 -9.64 6.80 -12.35
N LYS A 246 -10.37 7.73 -11.75
CA LYS A 246 -10.60 7.71 -10.31
C LYS A 246 -11.32 6.44 -9.86
N LYS A 247 -12.36 6.03 -10.59
CA LYS A 247 -13.07 4.79 -10.30
C LYS A 247 -12.19 3.56 -10.48
N CYS A 248 -11.37 3.51 -11.53
CA CYS A 248 -10.42 2.43 -11.75
C CYS A 248 -9.41 2.32 -10.61
N ALA A 249 -8.90 3.41 -10.09
CA ALA A 249 -7.95 3.39 -8.98
C ALA A 249 -8.58 3.03 -7.63
N GLU A 250 -9.78 3.51 -7.35
CA GLU A 250 -10.50 3.14 -6.12
C GLU A 250 -11.02 1.69 -6.15
N ARG A 251 -11.46 1.23 -7.32
CA ARG A 251 -12.00 -0.13 -7.58
C ARG A 251 -11.10 -0.89 -8.53
N CYS A 252 -9.82 -0.93 -8.18
CA CYS A 252 -8.77 -1.48 -9.04
C CYS A 252 -8.91 -2.98 -9.26
N TRP A 253 -8.64 -3.40 -10.48
CA TRP A 253 -8.55 -4.80 -10.89
C TRP A 253 -7.12 -5.31 -10.87
N PHE A 254 -6.19 -4.38 -11.06
CA PHE A 254 -4.75 -4.62 -11.08
C PHE A 254 -4.06 -3.61 -10.15
N ALA A 255 -2.92 -3.98 -9.63
CA ALA A 255 -2.16 -3.11 -8.75
C ALA A 255 -1.73 -1.80 -9.44
N GLU A 256 -1.43 -1.87 -10.73
CA GLU A 256 -1.03 -0.71 -11.54
C GLU A 256 -2.12 0.36 -11.61
N GLU A 257 -3.40 -0.03 -11.72
CA GLU A 257 -4.53 0.92 -11.71
C GLU A 257 -4.55 1.76 -10.44
N ALA A 258 -4.28 1.12 -9.29
CA ALA A 258 -4.28 1.79 -8.01
C ALA A 258 -3.18 2.85 -7.87
N PHE A 259 -2.05 2.67 -8.57
CA PHE A 259 -0.87 3.54 -8.49
C PHE A 259 -0.74 4.55 -9.63
N ASN A 260 -1.61 4.51 -10.63
CA ASN A 260 -1.47 5.30 -11.86
C ASN A 260 -2.17 6.66 -11.83
N LEU A 261 -2.80 7.05 -10.73
CA LEU A 261 -3.51 8.32 -10.60
C LEU A 261 -2.58 9.48 -10.22
N GLU A 262 -1.73 9.92 -11.12
CA GLU A 262 -1.10 11.23 -11.01
C GLU A 262 -1.64 12.17 -12.11
N GLY A 263 -2.16 13.30 -11.69
CA GLY A 263 -2.55 14.52 -12.38
C GLY A 263 -2.69 14.55 -13.89
N VAL A 264 -3.35 15.54 -14.39
CA VAL A 264 -3.53 15.83 -15.81
C VAL A 264 -2.17 15.86 -16.53
N ASN A 265 -1.80 14.74 -17.12
CA ASN A 265 -0.62 14.66 -17.97
C ASN A 265 -1.07 14.77 -19.44
N LYS A 266 -0.29 15.44 -20.27
CA LYS A 266 -0.54 15.53 -21.73
C LYS A 266 -0.47 14.15 -22.42
N PHE A 267 0.11 13.16 -21.77
CA PHE A 267 0.25 11.80 -22.29
C PHE A 267 -0.78 10.86 -21.66
N ASN A 268 -1.34 9.97 -22.46
CA ASN A 268 -2.26 8.93 -21.98
C ASN A 268 -1.49 7.93 -21.10
N LYS A 269 -1.72 7.99 -19.78
CA LYS A 269 -1.00 7.16 -18.79
C LYS A 269 -1.33 5.68 -18.91
N VAL A 270 -2.53 5.33 -19.37
CA VAL A 270 -2.90 3.92 -19.59
C VAL A 270 -2.02 3.34 -20.69
N LEU A 271 -1.92 4.03 -21.84
CA LEU A 271 -1.06 3.59 -22.92
C LEU A 271 0.41 3.51 -22.49
N ILE A 272 0.88 4.47 -21.68
CA ILE A 272 2.23 4.40 -21.10
C ILE A 272 2.40 3.20 -20.17
N SER A 273 1.41 2.91 -19.33
CA SER A 273 1.44 1.75 -18.43
C SER A 273 1.43 0.44 -19.18
N GLU A 274 0.59 0.32 -20.21
CA GLU A 274 0.55 -0.83 -21.11
C GLU A 274 1.89 -1.04 -21.80
N GLN A 275 2.45 0.02 -22.37
CA GLN A 275 3.75 -0.03 -23.01
C GLN A 275 4.88 -0.41 -22.04
N LEU A 276 4.85 0.14 -20.82
CA LEU A 276 5.82 -0.23 -19.77
C LEU A 276 5.66 -1.69 -19.33
N ALA A 277 4.43 -2.18 -19.26
CA ALA A 277 4.14 -3.57 -18.94
C ALA A 277 4.67 -4.49 -20.04
N GLU A 278 4.43 -4.17 -21.31
CA GLU A 278 4.98 -4.92 -22.45
C GLU A 278 6.52 -4.93 -22.48
N ILE A 279 7.14 -3.78 -22.21
CA ILE A 279 8.60 -3.67 -22.12
C ILE A 279 9.16 -4.58 -21.02
N ARG A 280 8.51 -4.62 -19.86
CA ARG A 280 8.91 -5.48 -18.73
C ARG A 280 8.73 -6.96 -19.06
N LEU A 281 7.57 -7.31 -19.65
CA LEU A 281 7.19 -8.65 -20.03
C LEU A 281 8.20 -9.28 -20.99
N HIS A 282 8.46 -8.59 -22.08
CA HIS A 282 9.25 -9.15 -23.16
C HIS A 282 10.76 -8.94 -22.99
N LYS A 283 11.21 -8.24 -21.95
CA LYS A 283 12.60 -7.74 -21.82
C LYS A 283 13.10 -7.06 -23.11
N ARG A 284 12.17 -6.58 -23.91
CA ARG A 284 12.36 -6.01 -25.25
C ARG A 284 12.29 -4.49 -25.24
N GLY A 285 12.65 -3.89 -24.10
CA GLY A 285 12.97 -2.46 -24.19
C GLY A 285 14.08 -2.28 -25.23
N PRO A 286 14.01 -1.24 -26.07
CA PRO A 286 15.12 -0.94 -26.97
C PRO A 286 16.37 -0.89 -26.12
N LYS A 287 17.38 -1.70 -26.47
CA LYS A 287 18.67 -1.67 -25.78
C LYS A 287 19.25 -0.30 -26.05
N PRO A 288 19.49 0.53 -25.02
CA PRO A 288 20.02 1.86 -25.26
C PRO A 288 21.36 1.74 -25.95
N GLU A 289 21.49 2.38 -27.08
CA GLU A 289 22.78 2.54 -27.76
C GLU A 289 23.58 3.63 -27.05
N SER A 290 24.75 3.30 -26.53
CA SER A 290 25.64 4.28 -25.88
C SER A 290 26.54 4.96 -26.93
N GLY A 291 26.81 6.24 -26.70
CA GLY A 291 27.66 6.98 -27.65
C GLY A 291 27.96 8.41 -27.18
N TYR A 292 28.49 9.18 -28.12
CA TYR A 292 28.77 10.60 -27.94
C TYR A 292 28.00 11.41 -28.95
N ILE A 293 27.64 12.63 -28.59
CA ILE A 293 27.06 13.64 -29.48
C ILE A 293 28.16 14.66 -29.76
N ASP A 294 28.59 14.75 -31.00
CA ASP A 294 29.51 15.77 -31.46
C ASP A 294 28.74 16.86 -32.17
N TYR A 295 29.11 18.11 -31.93
CA TYR A 295 28.51 19.26 -32.59
C TYR A 295 29.28 19.64 -33.82
N THR A 296 28.58 19.94 -34.90
CA THR A 296 29.15 20.58 -36.09
C THR A 296 28.92 22.09 -35.99
N TYR A 297 29.93 22.87 -36.39
CA TYR A 297 29.91 24.32 -36.25
C TYR A 297 30.00 24.98 -37.60
N LYS A 298 29.25 26.08 -37.78
CA LYS A 298 29.42 26.96 -38.95
C LYS A 298 30.82 27.58 -38.95
N ASN A 299 31.50 27.50 -40.06
CA ASN A 299 32.82 28.12 -40.26
C ASN A 299 33.89 27.66 -39.26
N ASN A 300 33.82 26.44 -38.74
CA ASN A 300 34.77 25.90 -37.74
C ASN A 300 34.94 26.78 -36.50
N LYS A 301 34.00 27.66 -36.20
CA LYS A 301 34.03 28.47 -34.97
C LYS A 301 33.25 27.74 -33.85
N HIS A 302 33.95 27.22 -32.87
CA HIS A 302 33.40 26.51 -31.69
C HIS A 302 32.74 27.51 -30.74
N SER A 303 31.46 27.79 -30.97
CA SER A 303 30.64 28.63 -30.11
C SER A 303 29.20 28.11 -30.15
N ALA A 304 28.49 28.20 -29.01
CA ALA A 304 27.13 27.76 -28.90
C ALA A 304 26.19 28.40 -29.95
N ASN A 305 26.48 29.65 -30.37
CA ASN A 305 25.70 30.36 -31.37
C ASN A 305 26.01 29.94 -32.83
N ASN A 306 27.03 29.10 -33.03
CA ASN A 306 27.48 28.66 -34.34
C ASN A 306 27.22 27.16 -34.59
N ILE A 307 26.46 26.50 -33.70
CA ILE A 307 26.10 25.09 -33.92
C ILE A 307 25.23 24.99 -35.15
N ASN A 308 25.66 24.13 -36.09
CA ASN A 308 24.98 23.89 -37.35
C ASN A 308 24.26 22.52 -37.39
N GLY A 309 24.63 21.65 -36.45
CA GLY A 309 24.07 20.33 -36.32
C GLY A 309 24.83 19.50 -35.32
N PHE A 310 24.40 18.27 -35.14
CA PHE A 310 25.08 17.30 -34.30
C PHE A 310 25.24 15.97 -35.01
N LYS A 311 26.26 15.24 -34.64
CA LYS A 311 26.55 13.90 -35.16
C LYS A 311 26.56 12.94 -34.00
N TRP A 312 25.80 11.88 -34.11
CA TRP A 312 25.85 10.75 -33.18
C TRP A 312 26.98 9.80 -33.55
N THR A 313 27.79 9.42 -32.57
CA THR A 313 28.85 8.44 -32.75
C THR A 313 28.65 7.31 -31.71
N PRO A 314 28.22 6.11 -32.16
CA PRO A 314 28.05 4.96 -31.25
C PRO A 314 29.38 4.58 -30.61
N ASN A 315 29.36 4.38 -29.25
CA ASN A 315 30.51 3.95 -28.48
C ASN A 315 30.07 3.36 -27.17
N THR A 316 30.51 2.16 -26.81
CA THR A 316 30.14 1.45 -25.60
C THR A 316 30.50 2.17 -24.31
N GLY A 317 31.54 3.04 -24.33
CA GLY A 317 31.95 3.91 -23.25
C GLY A 317 31.28 5.29 -23.26
N GLY A 318 30.36 5.54 -24.16
CA GLY A 318 29.69 6.83 -24.32
C GLY A 318 28.77 7.17 -23.15
N LYS A 319 28.74 8.46 -22.77
CA LYS A 319 27.92 8.95 -21.66
C LYS A 319 26.45 9.19 -22.03
N VAL A 320 26.15 9.31 -23.32
CA VAL A 320 24.79 9.52 -23.83
C VAL A 320 24.20 8.16 -24.20
N LYS A 321 22.92 7.95 -23.87
CA LYS A 321 22.18 6.76 -24.24
C LYS A 321 20.98 7.15 -25.09
N ILE A 322 20.90 6.62 -26.29
CA ILE A 322 19.77 6.78 -27.20
C ILE A 322 18.95 5.50 -27.13
N LEU A 323 17.67 5.62 -26.82
CA LEU A 323 16.72 4.50 -26.81
C LEU A 323 16.11 4.27 -28.18
N GLU A 324 15.91 5.35 -28.95
CA GLU A 324 15.36 5.35 -30.30
C GLU A 324 15.91 6.53 -31.08
N HIS A 325 16.39 6.27 -32.27
CA HIS A 325 16.85 7.35 -33.18
C HIS A 325 15.66 8.10 -33.76
N PRO A 326 15.71 9.44 -33.85
CA PRO A 326 14.65 10.19 -34.51
C PRO A 326 14.45 9.68 -35.93
N VAL A 327 13.19 9.38 -36.26
CA VAL A 327 12.85 9.05 -37.66
C VAL A 327 12.84 10.36 -38.44
N TRP A 328 13.71 10.47 -39.43
CA TRP A 328 13.66 11.57 -40.37
C TRP A 328 12.34 11.47 -41.17
N SER A 329 11.45 12.43 -40.97
CA SER A 329 10.31 12.63 -41.88
C SER A 329 10.53 13.92 -42.64
N GLU A 330 10.22 13.91 -43.93
CA GLU A 330 10.27 15.09 -44.81
C GLU A 330 9.40 16.27 -44.32
N LEU A 331 8.56 16.04 -43.29
CA LEU A 331 7.71 17.03 -42.63
C LEU A 331 8.46 18.02 -41.71
N TYR A 332 9.76 17.80 -41.44
CA TYR A 332 10.61 18.68 -40.62
C TYR A 332 11.85 19.16 -41.31
N ALA A 333 11.80 19.21 -42.62
CA ALA A 333 12.92 19.62 -43.49
C ALA A 333 12.86 21.11 -43.92
N ASP A 334 12.16 21.97 -43.15
CA ASP A 334 12.17 23.43 -43.33
C ASP A 334 12.87 24.16 -42.19
#